data_7c0516e6b183d43376a6dd7f6a046491
#
_entry.id   7c0516e6b183d43376a6dd7f6a046491
#
_cell.length_a   1.000
_cell.length_b   1.000
_cell.length_c   1.000
_cell.angle_alpha   90.00
_cell.angle_beta   90.00
_cell.angle_gamma   90.00
#
_symmetry.space_group_name_H-M   'P 1'
#
loop_
_entity.id
_entity.type
_entity.pdbx_description
1 polymer ?
#
loop_
_entity_poly.entity_id
_entity_poly.type
_entity_poly.pdbx_seq_one_letter_code
_entity_poly.pdbx_strand_id
1 'polypeptide(L)'
;MLIGVDGTCWSNERGYGRFAREIVDAMARLAPDDEFVCFVDHESAERFSISAPNARNVLVDARTAASTAASAAGYRAPLDVLAMTRAVARTRLDVFFSPSVYTYFPLPPSLRAVVTIHDAIVERFPSLTMPSARARIFWKLKVKVALHQATRILTVSEYAAKDIERVHKVPRSRIDIATEAAAPAFRPRTKIDIELEAGKVGIPAGARWFIYVGGFNPHKNIPAIIRAHASVVASSGADKPHLLLVGTLSHDVFLGDLSGAKAAIDEAGTAELVHWAGFVPDEPLSALNSGAIALLLPSAAEGFGLPAIEAAACRTPVIATVESPLPQLLEGGGVFVVPGDEAALADAMKRLATDESLRDAMASRALDRTASLTWERGARAALASLRAAAA
;
A
#
# COMPACT_ATOMS: atom_id res chain seq x y z
N MET A 1 -12.32 8.88 25.20
CA MET A 1 -12.23 7.39 25.20
C MET A 1 -10.79 6.98 25.39
N LEU A 2 -10.57 5.78 25.96
CA LEU A 2 -9.26 5.14 26.01
C LEU A 2 -9.18 4.09 24.88
N ILE A 3 -8.44 4.42 23.82
CA ILE A 3 -8.35 3.65 22.60
C ILE A 3 -7.04 2.85 22.59
N GLY A 4 -7.13 1.51 22.57
CA GLY A 4 -5.97 0.67 22.34
C GLY A 4 -5.65 0.58 20.85
N VAL A 5 -4.38 0.58 20.49
CA VAL A 5 -3.93 0.51 19.11
C VAL A 5 -2.88 -0.58 18.93
N ASP A 6 -3.02 -1.45 17.92
CA ASP A 6 -1.95 -2.34 17.48
C ASP A 6 -0.91 -1.53 16.67
N GLY A 7 0.19 -1.16 17.31
CA GLY A 7 1.32 -0.46 16.69
C GLY A 7 2.39 -1.39 16.12
N THR A 8 2.21 -2.71 16.20
CA THR A 8 3.25 -3.67 15.75
C THR A 8 3.44 -3.72 14.21
N CYS A 9 2.56 -3.06 13.46
CA CYS A 9 2.71 -2.90 12.01
C CYS A 9 3.51 -1.65 11.60
N TRP A 10 3.93 -0.82 12.54
CA TRP A 10 4.62 0.45 12.24
C TRP A 10 6.02 0.27 11.66
N SER A 11 6.70 -0.83 11.96
CA SER A 11 7.99 -1.17 11.35
C SER A 11 7.87 -1.54 9.85
N ASN A 12 6.68 -1.81 9.35
CA ASN A 12 6.49 -2.12 7.94
C ASN A 12 6.56 -0.85 7.07
N GLU A 13 7.42 -0.86 6.07
CA GLU A 13 7.66 0.28 5.15
C GLU A 13 6.62 0.38 4.02
N ARG A 14 5.69 -0.60 3.92
CA ARG A 14 4.71 -0.70 2.84
C ARG A 14 3.37 -0.08 3.17
N GLY A 15 2.43 -0.16 2.22
CA GLY A 15 1.13 0.49 2.28
C GLY A 15 0.39 0.33 3.61
N TYR A 16 0.25 -0.90 4.15
CA TYR A 16 -0.47 -1.07 5.42
C TYR A 16 0.27 -0.50 6.64
N GLY A 17 1.59 -0.50 6.63
CA GLY A 17 2.38 0.17 7.68
C GLY A 17 2.28 1.68 7.58
N ARG A 18 2.32 2.25 6.35
CA ARG A 18 2.05 3.67 6.11
C ARG A 18 0.65 4.04 6.58
N PHE A 19 -0.38 3.30 6.15
CA PHE A 19 -1.74 3.51 6.62
C PHE A 19 -1.81 3.56 8.15
N ALA A 20 -1.21 2.58 8.83
CA ALA A 20 -1.26 2.49 10.28
C ALA A 20 -0.61 3.70 10.97
N ARG A 21 0.54 4.17 10.48
CA ARG A 21 1.22 5.35 11.04
C ARG A 21 0.42 6.63 10.81
N GLU A 22 0.07 6.88 9.56
CA GLU A 22 -0.60 8.14 9.16
C GLU A 22 -2.01 8.25 9.75
N ILE A 23 -2.79 7.17 9.74
CA ILE A 23 -4.16 7.20 10.23
C ILE A 23 -4.21 7.39 11.76
N VAL A 24 -3.31 6.73 12.51
CA VAL A 24 -3.30 6.82 13.97
C VAL A 24 -2.78 8.18 14.42
N ASP A 25 -1.73 8.70 13.77
CA ASP A 25 -1.21 10.04 14.08
C ASP A 25 -2.26 11.13 13.77
N ALA A 26 -2.97 11.03 12.64
CA ALA A 26 -4.06 11.93 12.30
C ALA A 26 -5.25 11.81 13.28
N MET A 27 -5.61 10.60 13.73
CA MET A 27 -6.65 10.41 14.74
C MET A 27 -6.27 11.06 16.07
N ALA A 28 -5.04 10.89 16.53
CA ALA A 28 -4.57 11.46 17.79
C ALA A 28 -4.62 13.00 17.76
N ARG A 29 -4.22 13.63 16.65
CA ARG A 29 -4.35 15.08 16.47
C ARG A 29 -5.80 15.57 16.41
N LEU A 30 -6.70 14.81 15.80
CA LEU A 30 -8.11 15.20 15.62
C LEU A 30 -8.98 14.97 16.87
N ALA A 31 -8.54 14.14 17.79
CA ALA A 31 -9.27 13.77 19.00
C ALA A 31 -8.41 14.00 20.26
N PRO A 32 -8.09 15.25 20.60
CA PRO A 32 -7.20 15.56 21.73
C PRO A 32 -7.76 15.13 23.11
N ASP A 33 -9.08 14.98 23.22
CA ASP A 33 -9.76 14.51 24.44
C ASP A 33 -9.79 12.98 24.57
N ASP A 34 -9.41 12.23 23.52
CA ASP A 34 -9.28 10.78 23.54
C ASP A 34 -7.82 10.41 23.85
N GLU A 35 -7.57 9.34 24.59
CA GLU A 35 -6.22 8.83 24.90
C GLU A 35 -5.93 7.60 24.04
N PHE A 36 -4.73 7.57 23.42
CA PHE A 36 -4.28 6.47 22.57
C PHE A 36 -3.17 5.67 23.26
N VAL A 37 -3.43 4.37 23.50
CA VAL A 37 -2.47 3.43 24.07
C VAL A 37 -1.99 2.49 22.99
N CYS A 38 -0.78 2.72 22.49
CA CYS A 38 -0.21 2.00 21.37
C CYS A 38 0.66 0.84 21.86
N PHE A 39 0.23 -0.38 21.56
CA PHE A 39 0.98 -1.60 21.89
C PHE A 39 1.97 -1.88 20.78
N VAL A 40 3.26 -1.81 21.08
CA VAL A 40 4.36 -1.88 20.12
C VAL A 40 5.37 -2.95 20.52
N ASP A 41 6.02 -3.59 19.53
CA ASP A 41 7.26 -4.34 19.73
C ASP A 41 8.47 -3.39 19.65
N HIS A 42 9.66 -3.88 19.98
CA HIS A 42 10.89 -3.08 20.01
C HIS A 42 11.18 -2.43 18.65
N GLU A 43 11.08 -3.20 17.55
CA GLU A 43 11.36 -2.70 16.21
C GLU A 43 10.39 -1.58 15.81
N SER A 44 9.10 -1.73 16.09
CA SER A 44 8.10 -0.70 15.80
C SER A 44 8.27 0.55 16.66
N ALA A 45 8.67 0.40 17.94
CA ALA A 45 8.92 1.52 18.83
C ALA A 45 10.14 2.35 18.42
N GLU A 46 11.17 1.74 17.86
CA GLU A 46 12.36 2.43 17.35
C GLU A 46 12.09 3.18 16.04
N ARG A 47 11.21 2.63 15.19
CA ARG A 47 10.95 3.19 13.87
C ARG A 47 9.92 4.31 13.84
N PHE A 48 8.99 4.33 14.77
CA PHE A 48 7.91 5.31 14.77
C PHE A 48 7.35 5.59 16.16
N SER A 49 7.08 6.87 16.43
CA SER A 49 6.31 7.31 17.59
C SER A 49 5.31 8.38 17.17
N ILE A 50 4.14 8.35 17.78
CA ILE A 50 3.12 9.40 17.59
C ILE A 50 3.57 10.65 18.33
N SER A 51 3.54 11.79 17.65
CA SER A 51 3.98 13.07 18.22
C SER A 51 2.93 13.72 19.11
N ALA A 52 1.67 13.29 19.04
CA ALA A 52 0.58 13.88 19.79
C ALA A 52 0.68 13.56 21.30
N PRO A 53 0.45 14.53 22.20
CA PRO A 53 0.63 14.37 23.64
C PRO A 53 -0.37 13.42 24.32
N ASN A 54 -1.47 13.11 23.63
CA ASN A 54 -2.51 12.18 24.09
C ASN A 54 -2.27 10.73 23.63
N ALA A 55 -1.06 10.43 23.13
CA ALA A 55 -0.66 9.09 22.75
C ALA A 55 0.54 8.61 23.58
N ARG A 56 0.52 7.34 23.99
CA ARG A 56 1.64 6.70 24.67
C ARG A 56 1.87 5.27 24.19
N ASN A 57 3.11 4.84 24.19
CA ASN A 57 3.50 3.48 23.85
C ASN A 57 3.50 2.57 25.07
N VAL A 58 3.02 1.34 24.88
CA VAL A 58 3.20 0.20 25.78
C VAL A 58 4.09 -0.79 25.04
N LEU A 59 5.34 -0.89 25.46
CA LEU A 59 6.30 -1.82 24.90
C LEU A 59 5.94 -3.25 25.32
N VAL A 60 5.80 -4.15 24.35
CA VAL A 60 5.55 -5.57 24.58
C VAL A 60 6.76 -6.35 24.13
N ASP A 61 7.31 -7.11 25.07
CA ASP A 61 8.49 -7.96 24.82
C ASP A 61 8.10 -9.15 23.94
N ALA A 62 8.33 -9.03 22.64
CA ALA A 62 8.14 -10.07 21.63
C ALA A 62 9.51 -10.48 21.06
N ARG A 63 9.74 -11.78 20.89
CA ARG A 63 11.01 -12.33 20.39
C ARG A 63 11.20 -12.05 18.90
N THR A 64 10.11 -11.95 18.16
CA THR A 64 10.10 -11.71 16.72
C THR A 64 9.17 -10.53 16.42
N ALA A 65 9.67 -9.55 15.66
CA ALA A 65 8.84 -8.44 15.23
C ALA A 65 7.60 -8.92 14.45
N ALA A 66 6.47 -8.32 14.74
CA ALA A 66 5.21 -8.75 14.15
C ALA A 66 5.17 -8.54 12.62
N SER A 67 5.83 -7.49 12.12
CA SER A 67 5.97 -7.20 10.68
C SER A 67 6.76 -8.29 9.95
N THR A 68 7.88 -8.74 10.54
CA THR A 68 8.71 -9.85 10.02
C THR A 68 7.96 -11.18 10.08
N ALA A 69 7.24 -11.44 11.18
CA ALA A 69 6.41 -12.63 11.33
C ALA A 69 5.19 -12.65 10.39
N ALA A 70 4.74 -11.51 9.92
CA ALA A 70 3.64 -11.39 8.95
C ALA A 70 4.09 -11.66 7.50
N SER A 71 5.40 -11.77 7.23
CA SER A 71 5.93 -12.07 5.89
C SER A 71 5.55 -13.47 5.41
N ALA A 72 5.62 -13.71 4.09
CA ALA A 72 5.28 -15.01 3.46
C ALA A 72 6.07 -16.20 4.02
N ALA A 73 7.30 -15.96 4.46
CA ALA A 73 8.18 -16.94 5.10
C ALA A 73 8.18 -16.84 6.63
N GLY A 74 7.45 -15.85 7.20
CA GLY A 74 7.48 -15.54 8.61
C GLY A 74 6.58 -16.45 9.45
N TYR A 75 6.94 -16.60 10.72
CA TYR A 75 6.16 -17.32 11.71
C TYR A 75 6.09 -16.50 13.00
N ARG A 76 4.89 -16.21 13.46
CA ARG A 76 4.69 -15.55 14.76
C ARG A 76 4.63 -16.61 15.85
N ALA A 77 5.56 -16.55 16.79
CA ALA A 77 5.57 -17.49 17.91
C ALA A 77 4.28 -17.35 18.75
N PRO A 78 3.64 -18.47 19.18
CA PRO A 78 2.44 -18.40 20.03
C PRO A 78 2.66 -17.60 21.31
N LEU A 79 3.87 -17.62 21.86
CA LEU A 79 4.21 -16.84 23.05
C LEU A 79 4.18 -15.34 22.81
N ASP A 80 4.60 -14.86 21.62
CA ASP A 80 4.56 -13.45 21.25
C ASP A 80 3.10 -12.97 21.06
N VAL A 81 2.27 -13.81 20.42
CA VAL A 81 0.82 -13.56 20.30
C VAL A 81 0.19 -13.46 21.70
N LEU A 82 0.53 -14.39 22.61
CA LEU A 82 0.02 -14.40 23.96
C LEU A 82 0.50 -13.19 24.78
N ALA A 83 1.75 -12.76 24.59
CA ALA A 83 2.30 -11.56 25.25
C ALA A 83 1.49 -10.31 24.86
N MET A 84 1.19 -10.13 23.55
CA MET A 84 0.34 -9.03 23.06
C MET A 84 -1.07 -9.09 23.67
N THR A 85 -1.73 -10.25 23.60
CA THR A 85 -3.07 -10.44 24.18
C THR A 85 -3.10 -10.12 25.68
N ARG A 86 -2.08 -10.53 26.43
CA ARG A 86 -1.96 -10.25 27.88
C ARG A 86 -1.70 -8.78 28.18
N ALA A 87 -0.87 -8.10 27.36
CA ALA A 87 -0.62 -6.68 27.53
C ALA A 87 -1.91 -5.86 27.35
N VAL A 88 -2.69 -6.18 26.31
CA VAL A 88 -4.01 -5.57 26.07
C VAL A 88 -4.98 -5.89 27.21
N ALA A 89 -5.03 -7.16 27.69
CA ALA A 89 -5.94 -7.57 28.78
C ALA A 89 -5.66 -6.88 30.12
N ARG A 90 -4.43 -6.42 30.34
CA ARG A 90 -4.04 -5.69 31.58
C ARG A 90 -4.36 -4.20 31.51
N THR A 91 -4.75 -3.69 30.35
CA THR A 91 -5.07 -2.29 30.14
C THR A 91 -6.59 -2.14 30.02
N ARG A 92 -7.17 -1.24 30.79
CA ARG A 92 -8.61 -0.98 30.71
C ARG A 92 -8.87 -0.08 29.51
N LEU A 93 -9.43 -0.63 28.45
CA LEU A 93 -9.69 0.05 27.17
C LEU A 93 -11.19 0.10 26.90
N ASP A 94 -11.66 1.17 26.27
CA ASP A 94 -13.04 1.31 25.79
C ASP A 94 -13.21 0.58 24.45
N VAL A 95 -12.20 0.65 23.56
CA VAL A 95 -12.21 0.04 22.25
C VAL A 95 -10.76 -0.23 21.78
N PHE A 96 -10.58 -1.22 20.92
CA PHE A 96 -9.29 -1.55 20.33
C PHE A 96 -9.30 -1.32 18.81
N PHE A 97 -8.27 -0.69 18.30
CA PHE A 97 -8.03 -0.49 16.88
C PHE A 97 -6.89 -1.39 16.38
N SER A 98 -7.20 -2.28 15.45
CA SER A 98 -6.19 -3.05 14.70
C SER A 98 -6.08 -2.47 13.29
N PRO A 99 -5.04 -1.66 12.99
CA PRO A 99 -4.92 -1.00 11.68
C PRO A 99 -4.57 -1.95 10.55
N SER A 100 -4.28 -3.22 10.85
CA SER A 100 -4.01 -4.23 9.83
C SER A 100 -4.31 -5.64 10.32
N VAL A 101 -5.01 -6.43 9.52
CA VAL A 101 -5.21 -7.85 9.79
C VAL A 101 -3.91 -8.68 9.66
N TYR A 102 -2.89 -8.15 8.99
CA TYR A 102 -1.61 -8.84 8.83
C TYR A 102 -0.88 -9.07 10.17
N THR A 103 -0.96 -8.12 11.10
CA THR A 103 -0.37 -8.22 12.45
C THR A 103 -1.37 -8.63 13.52
N TYR A 104 -2.62 -8.91 13.15
CA TYR A 104 -3.69 -9.21 14.08
C TYR A 104 -3.35 -10.37 15.02
N PHE A 105 -3.73 -10.21 16.29
CA PHE A 105 -3.68 -11.20 17.37
C PHE A 105 -5.02 -11.26 18.12
N PRO A 106 -5.39 -12.40 18.73
CA PRO A 106 -6.64 -12.54 19.48
C PRO A 106 -6.73 -11.53 20.63
N LEU A 107 -7.87 -10.86 20.74
CA LEU A 107 -8.17 -9.88 21.78
C LEU A 107 -8.95 -10.53 22.93
N PRO A 108 -8.98 -9.91 24.13
CA PRO A 108 -9.89 -10.32 25.20
C PRO A 108 -11.35 -10.34 24.69
N PRO A 109 -12.14 -11.38 25.01
CA PRO A 109 -13.48 -11.57 24.41
C PRO A 109 -14.47 -10.43 24.65
N SER A 110 -14.31 -9.69 25.76
CA SER A 110 -15.18 -8.56 26.13
C SER A 110 -14.77 -7.23 25.48
N LEU A 111 -13.58 -7.17 24.85
CA LEU A 111 -13.05 -5.94 24.28
C LEU A 111 -13.63 -5.74 22.87
N ARG A 112 -14.31 -4.63 22.68
CA ARG A 112 -14.81 -4.21 21.36
C ARG A 112 -13.67 -3.79 20.46
N ALA A 113 -13.74 -4.11 19.19
CA ALA A 113 -12.64 -3.84 18.27
C ALA A 113 -13.11 -3.37 16.88
N VAL A 114 -12.31 -2.47 16.31
CA VAL A 114 -12.32 -2.15 14.88
C VAL A 114 -11.08 -2.77 14.26
N VAL A 115 -11.28 -3.61 13.23
CA VAL A 115 -10.19 -4.29 12.52
C VAL A 115 -10.16 -3.82 11.08
N THR A 116 -8.99 -3.38 10.62
CA THR A 116 -8.81 -2.98 9.23
C THR A 116 -8.45 -4.18 8.36
N ILE A 117 -9.22 -4.37 7.30
CA ILE A 117 -8.94 -5.28 6.19
C ILE A 117 -8.79 -4.43 4.95
N HIS A 118 -7.57 -4.31 4.44
CA HIS A 118 -7.25 -3.39 3.32
C HIS A 118 -7.86 -3.87 2.00
N ASP A 119 -7.89 -5.18 1.79
CA ASP A 119 -8.40 -5.82 0.57
C ASP A 119 -8.71 -7.30 0.82
N ALA A 120 -9.21 -8.00 -0.21
CA ALA A 120 -9.42 -9.45 -0.24
C ALA A 120 -8.60 -10.12 -1.36
N ILE A 121 -7.43 -9.55 -1.70
CA ILE A 121 -6.58 -10.03 -2.81
C ILE A 121 -6.08 -11.45 -2.51
N VAL A 122 -5.73 -11.74 -1.27
CA VAL A 122 -5.27 -13.08 -0.86
C VAL A 122 -6.32 -14.14 -1.14
N GLU A 123 -7.58 -13.87 -0.86
CA GLU A 123 -8.68 -14.78 -1.06
C GLU A 123 -9.10 -14.88 -2.52
N ARG A 124 -9.01 -13.79 -3.27
CA ARG A 124 -9.31 -13.77 -4.72
C ARG A 124 -8.23 -14.46 -5.55
N PHE A 125 -6.97 -14.30 -5.18
CA PHE A 125 -5.80 -14.75 -5.93
C PHE A 125 -4.83 -15.56 -5.06
N PRO A 126 -5.28 -16.68 -4.45
CA PRO A 126 -4.45 -17.42 -3.49
C PRO A 126 -3.20 -18.04 -4.10
N SER A 127 -3.22 -18.36 -5.41
CA SER A 127 -2.05 -18.89 -6.12
C SER A 127 -0.97 -17.85 -6.36
N LEU A 128 -1.35 -16.56 -6.49
CA LEU A 128 -0.43 -15.45 -6.74
C LEU A 128 0.12 -14.83 -5.45
N THR A 129 -0.50 -15.13 -4.30
CA THR A 129 -0.18 -14.48 -3.02
C THR A 129 0.37 -15.46 -1.98
N MET A 130 -0.24 -16.63 -1.84
CA MET A 130 0.13 -17.64 -0.85
C MET A 130 0.24 -19.03 -1.47
N PRO A 131 1.42 -19.44 -1.94
CA PRO A 131 1.61 -20.68 -2.66
C PRO A 131 1.42 -21.92 -1.78
N SER A 132 1.74 -21.84 -0.48
CA SER A 132 1.66 -22.99 0.41
C SER A 132 0.24 -23.17 0.99
N ALA A 133 -0.27 -24.43 0.97
CA ALA A 133 -1.55 -24.76 1.58
C ALA A 133 -1.60 -24.46 3.08
N ARG A 134 -0.47 -24.66 3.78
CA ARG A 134 -0.32 -24.33 5.20
C ARG A 134 -0.50 -22.83 5.46
N ALA A 135 0.18 -21.97 4.70
CA ALA A 135 0.04 -20.52 4.82
C ALA A 135 -1.41 -20.08 4.59
N ARG A 136 -2.09 -20.65 3.57
CA ARG A 136 -3.51 -20.37 3.28
C ARG A 136 -4.44 -20.76 4.44
N ILE A 137 -4.20 -21.89 5.11
CA ILE A 137 -5.01 -22.32 6.26
C ILE A 137 -4.80 -21.36 7.44
N PHE A 138 -3.55 -21.01 7.77
CA PHE A 138 -3.26 -20.05 8.84
C PHE A 138 -3.83 -18.68 8.56
N TRP A 139 -3.72 -18.19 7.33
CA TRP A 139 -4.33 -16.94 6.91
C TRP A 139 -5.85 -16.95 7.09
N LYS A 140 -6.53 -17.97 6.57
CA LYS A 140 -7.98 -18.12 6.73
C LYS A 140 -8.41 -18.15 8.19
N LEU A 141 -7.65 -18.85 9.05
CA LEU A 141 -7.94 -18.90 10.48
C LEU A 141 -7.77 -17.52 11.13
N LYS A 142 -6.66 -16.83 10.83
CA LYS A 142 -6.39 -15.47 11.33
C LYS A 142 -7.52 -14.50 10.95
N VAL A 143 -7.86 -14.43 9.67
CA VAL A 143 -8.94 -13.56 9.18
C VAL A 143 -10.28 -13.93 9.81
N LYS A 144 -10.60 -15.22 9.92
CA LYS A 144 -11.85 -15.68 10.56
C LYS A 144 -11.93 -15.23 12.03
N VAL A 145 -10.85 -15.35 12.80
CA VAL A 145 -10.80 -14.89 14.19
C VAL A 145 -10.94 -13.37 14.27
N ALA A 146 -10.22 -12.64 13.41
CA ALA A 146 -10.32 -11.18 13.33
C ALA A 146 -11.75 -10.70 13.02
N LEU A 147 -12.40 -11.29 12.03
CA LEU A 147 -13.79 -10.98 11.64
C LEU A 147 -14.80 -11.32 12.74
N HIS A 148 -14.57 -12.40 13.50
CA HIS A 148 -15.42 -12.81 14.60
C HIS A 148 -15.33 -11.84 15.78
N GLN A 149 -14.12 -11.37 16.10
CA GLN A 149 -13.89 -10.45 17.22
C GLN A 149 -14.15 -8.98 16.86
N ALA A 150 -14.09 -8.62 15.57
CA ALA A 150 -14.38 -7.26 15.15
C ALA A 150 -15.84 -6.88 15.40
N THR A 151 -16.08 -5.79 16.11
CA THR A 151 -17.39 -5.14 16.19
C THR A 151 -17.70 -4.45 14.85
N ARG A 152 -16.72 -3.75 14.30
CA ARG A 152 -16.77 -3.11 12.99
C ARG A 152 -15.50 -3.43 12.19
N ILE A 153 -15.61 -3.38 10.88
CA ILE A 153 -14.49 -3.57 9.96
C ILE A 153 -14.22 -2.23 9.30
N LEU A 154 -12.96 -1.83 9.28
CA LEU A 154 -12.51 -0.69 8.51
C LEU A 154 -11.85 -1.18 7.22
N THR A 155 -12.05 -0.46 6.13
CA THR A 155 -11.35 -0.69 4.86
C THR A 155 -11.01 0.63 4.18
N VAL A 156 -10.26 0.57 3.08
CA VAL A 156 -9.64 1.77 2.50
C VAL A 156 -10.41 2.34 1.29
N SER A 157 -11.37 1.60 0.73
CA SER A 157 -12.14 2.03 -0.43
C SER A 157 -13.48 1.33 -0.54
N GLU A 158 -14.42 1.88 -1.34
CA GLU A 158 -15.66 1.22 -1.67
C GLU A 158 -15.45 -0.06 -2.49
N TYR A 159 -14.41 -0.08 -3.32
CA TYR A 159 -14.01 -1.27 -4.07
C TYR A 159 -13.61 -2.41 -3.11
N ALA A 160 -12.72 -2.13 -2.16
CA ALA A 160 -12.32 -3.10 -1.15
C ALA A 160 -13.50 -3.54 -0.25
N ALA A 161 -14.41 -2.61 0.10
CA ALA A 161 -15.60 -2.92 0.89
C ALA A 161 -16.51 -3.95 0.18
N LYS A 162 -16.76 -3.77 -1.12
CA LYS A 162 -17.53 -4.72 -1.94
C LYS A 162 -16.86 -6.09 -2.01
N ASP A 163 -15.54 -6.13 -2.15
CA ASP A 163 -14.79 -7.39 -2.16
C ASP A 163 -14.86 -8.11 -0.80
N ILE A 164 -14.68 -7.38 0.31
CA ILE A 164 -14.78 -7.92 1.67
C ILE A 164 -16.20 -8.48 1.92
N GLU A 165 -17.24 -7.72 1.57
CA GLU A 165 -18.62 -8.18 1.68
C GLU A 165 -18.85 -9.47 0.90
N ARG A 166 -18.40 -9.52 -0.36
CA ARG A 166 -18.57 -10.66 -1.24
C ARG A 166 -17.80 -11.90 -0.78
N VAL A 167 -16.53 -11.72 -0.42
CA VAL A 167 -15.59 -12.82 -0.11
C VAL A 167 -15.80 -13.36 1.29
N HIS A 168 -15.91 -12.48 2.26
CA HIS A 168 -16.01 -12.86 3.68
C HIS A 168 -17.45 -12.94 4.20
N LYS A 169 -18.45 -12.60 3.36
CA LYS A 169 -19.89 -12.60 3.72
C LYS A 169 -20.19 -11.70 4.92
N VAL A 170 -19.46 -10.61 5.05
CA VAL A 170 -19.67 -9.60 6.09
C VAL A 170 -20.75 -8.63 5.62
N PRO A 171 -21.78 -8.33 6.44
CA PRO A 171 -22.80 -7.34 6.07
C PRO A 171 -22.17 -5.96 5.83
N ARG A 172 -22.60 -5.28 4.76
CA ARG A 172 -22.10 -3.93 4.42
C ARG A 172 -22.24 -2.93 5.58
N SER A 173 -23.27 -3.08 6.41
CA SER A 173 -23.51 -2.24 7.59
C SER A 173 -22.43 -2.33 8.67
N ARG A 174 -21.57 -3.36 8.65
CA ARG A 174 -20.42 -3.52 9.55
C ARG A 174 -19.13 -2.99 8.95
N ILE A 175 -19.13 -2.50 7.70
CA ILE A 175 -17.92 -2.08 6.99
C ILE A 175 -17.93 -0.56 6.84
N ASP A 176 -16.92 0.09 7.43
CA ASP A 176 -16.66 1.52 7.29
C ASP A 176 -15.47 1.75 6.37
N ILE A 177 -15.39 2.93 5.76
CA ILE A 177 -14.33 3.27 4.82
C ILE A 177 -13.52 4.44 5.36
N ALA A 178 -12.22 4.22 5.56
CA ALA A 178 -11.22 5.24 5.84
C ALA A 178 -10.23 5.31 4.68
N THR A 179 -10.41 6.27 3.80
CA THR A 179 -9.59 6.44 2.61
C THR A 179 -8.14 6.80 2.99
N GLU A 180 -7.20 6.29 2.21
CA GLU A 180 -5.79 6.67 2.27
C GLU A 180 -5.54 7.98 1.51
N ALA A 181 -4.34 8.54 1.69
CA ALA A 181 -3.85 9.72 0.98
C ALA A 181 -2.35 9.60 0.73
N ALA A 182 -1.82 10.43 -0.17
CA ALA A 182 -0.38 10.58 -0.30
C ALA A 182 0.20 11.22 0.98
N ALA A 183 1.43 10.81 1.36
CA ALA A 183 2.14 11.51 2.42
C ALA A 183 2.57 12.92 1.96
N PRO A 184 2.78 13.89 2.87
CA PRO A 184 3.14 15.28 2.52
C PRO A 184 4.40 15.44 1.68
N ALA A 185 5.28 14.45 1.68
CA ALA A 185 6.48 14.39 0.85
C ALA A 185 6.16 14.34 -0.65
N PHE A 186 5.03 13.75 -1.04
CA PHE A 186 4.64 13.59 -2.44
C PHE A 186 3.98 14.85 -2.97
N ARG A 187 4.73 15.60 -3.75
CA ARG A 187 4.35 16.84 -4.42
C ARG A 187 5.20 17.05 -5.67
N PRO A 188 4.79 17.90 -6.62
CA PRO A 188 5.62 18.23 -7.78
C PRO A 188 6.99 18.77 -7.36
N ARG A 189 8.06 18.29 -8.02
CA ARG A 189 9.46 18.64 -7.72
C ARG A 189 10.07 19.48 -8.84
N THR A 190 11.14 20.16 -8.50
CA THR A 190 11.88 20.97 -9.49
C THR A 190 12.65 20.07 -10.47
N LYS A 191 12.94 20.59 -11.66
CA LYS A 191 13.74 19.86 -12.66
C LYS A 191 15.12 19.46 -12.10
N ILE A 192 15.71 20.29 -11.26
CA ILE A 192 17.01 20.02 -10.64
C ILE A 192 16.93 18.82 -9.71
N ASP A 193 15.89 18.76 -8.86
CA ASP A 193 15.68 17.62 -7.96
C ASP A 193 15.44 16.33 -8.75
N ILE A 194 14.63 16.40 -9.81
CA ILE A 194 14.32 15.27 -10.69
C ILE A 194 15.58 14.72 -11.34
N GLU A 195 16.39 15.57 -11.95
CA GLU A 195 17.64 15.17 -12.62
C GLU A 195 18.65 14.58 -11.63
N LEU A 196 18.76 15.17 -10.43
CA LEU A 196 19.64 14.68 -9.37
C LEU A 196 19.26 13.27 -8.92
N GLU A 197 17.98 13.05 -8.61
CA GLU A 197 17.53 11.75 -8.10
C GLU A 197 17.50 10.69 -9.22
N ALA A 198 17.16 11.05 -10.46
CA ALA A 198 17.21 10.17 -11.61
C ALA A 198 18.65 9.66 -11.88
N GLY A 199 19.65 10.54 -11.79
CA GLY A 199 21.06 10.16 -11.93
C GLY A 199 21.54 9.16 -10.87
N LYS A 200 21.07 9.28 -9.62
CA LYS A 200 21.43 8.34 -8.54
C LYS A 200 20.93 6.91 -8.77
N VAL A 201 19.83 6.75 -9.49
CA VAL A 201 19.25 5.44 -9.84
C VAL A 201 19.65 4.95 -11.24
N GLY A 202 20.63 5.61 -11.86
CA GLY A 202 21.21 5.21 -13.15
C GLY A 202 20.43 5.64 -14.39
N ILE A 203 19.46 6.53 -14.27
CA ILE A 203 18.76 7.13 -15.42
C ILE A 203 19.70 8.19 -16.05
N PRO A 204 20.03 8.09 -17.35
CA PRO A 204 20.90 9.07 -18.02
C PRO A 204 20.27 10.48 -18.04
N ALA A 205 21.12 11.51 -18.03
CA ALA A 205 20.67 12.89 -18.13
C ALA A 205 19.83 13.14 -19.40
N GLY A 206 18.66 13.74 -19.23
CA GLY A 206 17.72 14.00 -20.33
C GLY A 206 16.90 12.78 -20.78
N ALA A 207 17.16 11.59 -20.27
CA ALA A 207 16.36 10.42 -20.58
C ALA A 207 14.97 10.50 -19.92
N ARG A 208 13.97 9.92 -20.58
CA ARG A 208 12.59 9.80 -20.09
C ARG A 208 12.36 8.39 -19.54
N TRP A 209 11.50 8.23 -18.56
CA TRP A 209 11.25 6.91 -17.97
C TRP A 209 9.79 6.71 -17.55
N PHE A 210 9.37 5.45 -17.54
CA PHE A 210 8.21 4.98 -16.78
C PHE A 210 8.67 4.52 -15.41
N ILE A 211 7.79 4.58 -14.42
CA ILE A 211 8.11 4.14 -13.05
C ILE A 211 7.09 3.11 -12.57
N TYR A 212 7.60 2.06 -11.91
CA TYR A 212 6.82 1.14 -11.09
C TYR A 212 7.27 1.28 -9.63
N VAL A 213 6.32 1.33 -8.70
CA VAL A 213 6.59 1.39 -7.26
C VAL A 213 5.80 0.31 -6.55
N GLY A 214 6.49 -0.59 -5.84
CA GLY A 214 5.82 -1.64 -5.08
C GLY A 214 6.65 -2.89 -4.84
N GLY A 215 6.00 -3.94 -4.28
CA GLY A 215 6.60 -5.26 -4.15
C GLY A 215 6.63 -6.03 -5.47
N PHE A 216 7.51 -7.01 -5.57
CA PHE A 216 7.67 -7.86 -6.76
C PHE A 216 6.88 -9.16 -6.64
N ASN A 217 5.63 -9.04 -6.25
CA ASN A 217 4.73 -10.17 -6.06
C ASN A 217 4.06 -10.53 -7.39
N PRO A 218 3.73 -11.81 -7.66
CA PRO A 218 3.13 -12.23 -8.92
C PRO A 218 1.86 -11.46 -9.30
N HIS A 219 1.01 -11.10 -8.33
CA HIS A 219 -0.20 -10.33 -8.59
C HIS A 219 0.05 -8.88 -9.05
N LYS A 220 1.28 -8.36 -8.92
CA LYS A 220 1.68 -7.04 -9.44
C LYS A 220 2.01 -7.03 -10.92
N ASN A 221 2.15 -8.22 -11.52
CA ASN A 221 2.29 -8.43 -12.97
C ASN A 221 3.49 -7.68 -13.61
N ILE A 222 4.66 -7.71 -12.92
CA ILE A 222 5.89 -7.03 -13.40
C ILE A 222 6.34 -7.54 -14.78
N PRO A 223 6.28 -8.84 -15.10
CA PRO A 223 6.64 -9.32 -16.43
C PRO A 223 5.83 -8.65 -17.56
N ALA A 224 4.54 -8.39 -17.35
CA ALA A 224 3.72 -7.67 -18.34
C ALA A 224 4.18 -6.20 -18.51
N ILE A 225 4.58 -5.52 -17.44
CA ILE A 225 5.17 -4.18 -17.53
C ILE A 225 6.41 -4.20 -18.41
N ILE A 226 7.30 -5.18 -18.20
CA ILE A 226 8.56 -5.31 -18.95
C ILE A 226 8.29 -5.60 -20.45
N ARG A 227 7.38 -6.52 -20.77
CA ARG A 227 7.02 -6.82 -22.17
C ARG A 227 6.33 -5.64 -22.85
N ALA A 228 5.43 -4.95 -22.15
CA ALA A 228 4.81 -3.72 -22.70
C ALA A 228 5.84 -2.62 -22.93
N HIS A 229 6.78 -2.42 -22.00
CA HIS A 229 7.89 -1.49 -22.16
C HIS A 229 8.76 -1.85 -23.37
N ALA A 230 9.13 -3.11 -23.55
CA ALA A 230 9.88 -3.56 -24.71
C ALA A 230 9.16 -3.27 -26.04
N SER A 231 7.84 -3.44 -26.09
CA SER A 231 7.02 -3.08 -27.25
C SER A 231 7.07 -1.58 -27.55
N VAL A 232 7.05 -0.72 -26.51
CA VAL A 232 7.21 0.72 -26.67
C VAL A 232 8.61 1.05 -27.19
N VAL A 233 9.66 0.48 -26.60
CA VAL A 233 11.06 0.66 -27.02
C VAL A 233 11.26 0.26 -28.50
N ALA A 234 10.69 -0.86 -28.91
CA ALA A 234 10.79 -1.33 -30.30
C ALA A 234 10.14 -0.37 -31.33
N SER A 235 9.12 0.38 -30.90
CA SER A 235 8.43 1.37 -31.75
C SER A 235 8.98 2.79 -31.57
N SER A 236 9.90 3.01 -30.63
CA SER A 236 10.56 4.31 -30.42
C SER A 236 11.78 4.43 -31.29
N GLY A 237 12.02 5.63 -31.84
CA GLY A 237 13.26 5.93 -32.58
C GLY A 237 14.50 5.97 -31.67
N ALA A 238 15.24 7.04 -31.74
CA ALA A 238 16.44 7.24 -30.91
C ALA A 238 16.11 7.54 -29.43
N ASP A 239 14.96 8.12 -29.14
CA ASP A 239 14.52 8.52 -27.79
C ASP A 239 13.73 7.37 -27.12
N LYS A 240 14.45 6.34 -26.72
CA LYS A 240 13.87 5.17 -26.05
C LYS A 240 13.61 5.48 -24.58
N PRO A 241 12.37 5.32 -24.06
CA PRO A 241 12.11 5.53 -22.65
C PRO A 241 12.74 4.41 -21.81
N HIS A 242 13.22 4.75 -20.63
CA HIS A 242 13.69 3.81 -19.62
C HIS A 242 12.53 3.30 -18.77
N LEU A 243 12.75 2.21 -18.02
CA LEU A 243 11.84 1.68 -17.02
C LEU A 243 12.54 1.65 -15.66
N LEU A 244 12.00 2.35 -14.69
CA LEU A 244 12.50 2.37 -13.32
C LEU A 244 11.61 1.49 -12.42
N LEU A 245 12.20 0.48 -11.82
CA LEU A 245 11.55 -0.44 -10.88
C LEU A 245 11.98 -0.12 -9.45
N VAL A 246 11.04 0.37 -8.63
CA VAL A 246 11.29 0.78 -7.25
C VAL A 246 10.62 -0.20 -6.30
N GLY A 247 11.38 -0.76 -5.36
CA GLY A 247 10.90 -1.68 -4.34
C GLY A 247 11.96 -2.66 -3.87
N THR A 248 11.69 -3.34 -2.77
CA THR A 248 12.58 -4.35 -2.21
C THR A 248 12.00 -5.74 -2.33
N LEU A 249 12.89 -6.73 -2.36
CA LEU A 249 12.53 -8.16 -2.36
C LEU A 249 12.42 -8.74 -0.95
N SER A 250 13.04 -8.09 0.03
CA SER A 250 13.14 -8.59 1.40
C SER A 250 11.86 -8.29 2.19
N HIS A 251 11.46 -9.24 3.04
CA HIS A 251 10.41 -9.10 4.05
C HIS A 251 9.00 -8.82 3.52
N ASP A 252 8.65 -9.40 2.35
CA ASP A 252 7.28 -9.27 1.83
C ASP A 252 6.30 -10.21 2.57
N VAL A 253 5.08 -9.72 2.79
CA VAL A 253 3.94 -10.54 3.24
C VAL A 253 3.58 -11.60 2.21
N PHE A 254 3.79 -11.30 0.93
CA PHE A 254 3.56 -12.21 -0.19
C PHE A 254 4.87 -12.71 -0.77
N LEU A 255 4.80 -13.84 -1.49
CA LEU A 255 5.94 -14.36 -2.21
C LEU A 255 6.44 -13.32 -3.22
N GLY A 256 7.66 -12.84 -3.03
CA GLY A 256 8.36 -12.01 -4.02
C GLY A 256 9.12 -12.93 -4.99
N ASP A 257 8.92 -12.74 -6.28
CA ASP A 257 9.63 -13.49 -7.32
C ASP A 257 10.13 -12.56 -8.42
N LEU A 258 11.46 -12.44 -8.53
CA LEU A 258 12.11 -11.71 -9.62
C LEU A 258 12.41 -12.58 -10.84
N SER A 259 12.26 -13.90 -10.76
CA SER A 259 12.67 -14.81 -11.84
C SER A 259 11.89 -14.48 -13.11
N GLY A 260 10.57 -14.30 -13.01
CA GLY A 260 9.73 -13.92 -14.14
C GLY A 260 10.05 -12.52 -14.70
N ALA A 261 10.42 -11.57 -13.84
CA ALA A 261 10.84 -10.24 -14.29
C ALA A 261 12.18 -10.28 -15.03
N LYS A 262 13.17 -10.99 -14.47
CA LYS A 262 14.48 -11.17 -15.12
C LYS A 262 14.36 -11.88 -16.46
N ALA A 263 13.61 -12.99 -16.51
CA ALA A 263 13.35 -13.72 -17.74
C ALA A 263 12.72 -12.81 -18.82
N ALA A 264 11.73 -12.00 -18.45
CA ALA A 264 11.11 -11.05 -19.39
C ALA A 264 12.07 -9.98 -19.89
N ILE A 265 13.02 -9.50 -19.06
CA ILE A 265 14.08 -8.56 -19.49
C ILE A 265 15.03 -9.22 -20.48
N ASP A 266 15.47 -10.44 -20.19
CA ASP A 266 16.40 -11.20 -21.04
C ASP A 266 15.76 -11.53 -22.39
N GLU A 267 14.52 -12.01 -22.40
CA GLU A 267 13.74 -12.30 -23.60
C GLU A 267 13.53 -11.05 -24.47
N ALA A 268 13.27 -9.90 -23.84
CA ALA A 268 13.04 -8.64 -24.51
C ALA A 268 14.33 -7.95 -25.00
N GLY A 269 15.50 -8.31 -24.47
CA GLY A 269 16.77 -7.67 -24.78
C GLY A 269 16.83 -6.19 -24.38
N THR A 270 16.13 -5.81 -23.30
CA THR A 270 16.00 -4.41 -22.83
C THR A 270 16.75 -4.12 -21.54
N ALA A 271 17.70 -4.96 -21.15
CA ALA A 271 18.40 -4.86 -19.86
C ALA A 271 19.04 -3.48 -19.61
N GLU A 272 19.60 -2.83 -20.64
CA GLU A 272 20.22 -1.50 -20.54
C GLU A 272 19.22 -0.36 -20.25
N LEU A 273 17.92 -0.61 -20.48
CA LEU A 273 16.85 0.37 -20.30
C LEU A 273 16.02 0.12 -19.03
N VAL A 274 16.33 -0.95 -18.27
CA VAL A 274 15.60 -1.30 -17.04
C VAL A 274 16.48 -1.09 -15.82
N HIS A 275 16.05 -0.21 -14.92
CA HIS A 275 16.79 0.17 -13.72
C HIS A 275 16.11 -0.34 -12.46
N TRP A 276 16.88 -0.88 -11.54
CA TRP A 276 16.43 -1.39 -10.24
C TRP A 276 16.91 -0.46 -9.14
N ALA A 277 16.03 0.36 -8.57
CA ALA A 277 16.40 1.33 -7.56
C ALA A 277 16.42 0.77 -6.12
N GLY A 278 15.85 -0.43 -5.89
CA GLY A 278 15.66 -0.91 -4.53
C GLY A 278 14.66 -0.05 -3.76
N PHE A 279 14.82 0.04 -2.44
CA PHE A 279 14.04 0.94 -1.60
C PHE A 279 14.48 2.39 -1.84
N VAL A 280 13.50 3.26 -2.07
CA VAL A 280 13.71 4.71 -2.22
C VAL A 280 12.85 5.43 -1.18
N PRO A 281 13.41 6.31 -0.34
CA PRO A 281 12.66 7.13 0.61
C PRO A 281 11.69 8.09 -0.09
N ASP A 282 10.67 8.58 0.66
CA ASP A 282 9.56 9.36 0.10
C ASP A 282 10.00 10.64 -0.65
N GLU A 283 10.94 11.42 -0.11
CA GLU A 283 11.39 12.67 -0.74
C GLU A 283 12.09 12.43 -2.10
N PRO A 284 13.11 11.54 -2.22
CA PRO A 284 13.66 11.13 -3.50
C PRO A 284 12.61 10.48 -4.43
N LEU A 285 11.73 9.62 -3.89
CA LEU A 285 10.69 8.97 -4.67
C LEU A 285 9.70 9.96 -5.28
N SER A 286 9.39 11.03 -4.54
CA SER A 286 8.57 12.14 -5.04
C SER A 286 9.20 12.80 -6.27
N ALA A 287 10.54 12.98 -6.30
CA ALA A 287 11.25 13.52 -7.45
C ALA A 287 11.24 12.56 -8.64
N LEU A 288 11.49 11.27 -8.39
CA LEU A 288 11.44 10.23 -9.43
C LEU A 288 10.04 10.08 -10.03
N ASN A 289 8.98 10.16 -9.22
CA ASN A 289 7.61 10.22 -9.71
C ASN A 289 7.39 11.46 -10.56
N SER A 290 7.78 12.67 -10.08
CA SER A 290 7.55 13.94 -10.79
C SER A 290 8.17 13.98 -12.18
N GLY A 291 9.26 13.24 -12.41
CA GLY A 291 9.95 13.17 -13.72
C GLY A 291 9.46 12.05 -14.63
N ALA A 292 8.65 11.12 -14.13
CA ALA A 292 8.22 9.96 -14.88
C ALA A 292 7.16 10.32 -15.95
N ILE A 293 7.18 9.61 -17.07
CA ILE A 293 6.13 9.66 -18.11
C ILE A 293 4.80 9.24 -17.50
N ALA A 294 4.78 8.14 -16.78
CA ALA A 294 3.63 7.62 -16.02
C ALA A 294 4.08 6.61 -14.97
N LEU A 295 3.30 6.48 -13.91
CA LEU A 295 3.39 5.34 -13.00
C LEU A 295 2.62 4.15 -13.58
N LEU A 296 3.21 2.96 -13.49
CA LEU A 296 2.63 1.70 -13.99
C LEU A 296 2.17 0.82 -12.81
N LEU A 297 0.87 0.47 -12.76
CA LEU A 297 0.29 -0.38 -11.71
C LEU A 297 -0.78 -1.34 -12.29
N PRO A 298 -0.42 -2.24 -13.27
CA PRO A 298 -1.35 -3.15 -13.93
C PRO A 298 -1.58 -4.43 -13.11
N SER A 299 -1.73 -4.28 -11.80
CA SER A 299 -1.94 -5.39 -10.86
C SER A 299 -3.19 -6.18 -11.16
N ALA A 300 -3.27 -7.44 -10.70
CA ALA A 300 -4.48 -8.26 -10.78
C ALA A 300 -5.66 -7.61 -10.02
N ALA A 301 -5.38 -6.93 -8.92
CA ALA A 301 -6.30 -6.06 -8.20
C ALA A 301 -5.54 -5.16 -7.23
N GLU A 302 -6.17 -4.06 -6.79
CA GLU A 302 -5.67 -3.15 -5.74
C GLU A 302 -6.80 -2.78 -4.77
N GLY A 303 -6.51 -2.80 -3.47
CA GLY A 303 -7.45 -2.35 -2.44
C GLY A 303 -7.65 -0.83 -2.46
N PHE A 304 -6.55 -0.09 -2.64
CA PHE A 304 -6.53 1.38 -2.79
C PHE A 304 -5.66 1.82 -3.96
N GLY A 305 -4.42 1.31 -4.03
CA GLY A 305 -3.44 1.73 -5.03
C GLY A 305 -2.64 2.96 -4.59
N LEU A 306 -2.18 2.96 -3.32
CA LEU A 306 -1.45 4.08 -2.72
C LEU A 306 -0.30 4.62 -3.60
N PRO A 307 0.55 3.79 -4.25
CA PRO A 307 1.59 4.30 -5.14
C PRO A 307 1.05 5.15 -6.30
N ALA A 308 -0.14 4.82 -6.82
CA ALA A 308 -0.78 5.61 -7.87
C ALA A 308 -1.26 6.97 -7.36
N ILE A 309 -1.77 7.04 -6.13
CA ILE A 309 -2.17 8.29 -5.49
C ILE A 309 -0.94 9.16 -5.17
N GLU A 310 0.17 8.56 -4.73
CA GLU A 310 1.45 9.23 -4.48
C GLU A 310 2.04 9.82 -5.77
N ALA A 311 2.03 9.07 -6.87
CA ALA A 311 2.46 9.57 -8.18
C ALA A 311 1.55 10.69 -8.70
N ALA A 312 0.23 10.53 -8.57
CA ALA A 312 -0.74 11.56 -8.94
C ALA A 312 -0.51 12.87 -8.15
N ALA A 313 -0.19 12.79 -6.85
CA ALA A 313 0.19 13.94 -6.03
C ALA A 313 1.49 14.63 -6.49
N CYS A 314 2.36 13.90 -7.21
CA CYS A 314 3.56 14.42 -7.86
C CYS A 314 3.29 14.99 -9.27
N ARG A 315 2.03 15.11 -9.69
CA ARG A 315 1.63 15.50 -11.06
C ARG A 315 2.11 14.50 -12.12
N THR A 316 1.97 13.22 -11.82
CA THR A 316 2.36 12.12 -12.72
C THR A 316 1.11 11.33 -13.12
N PRO A 317 0.81 11.16 -14.41
CA PRO A 317 -0.31 10.35 -14.84
C PRO A 317 -0.08 8.87 -14.51
N VAL A 318 -1.18 8.11 -14.45
CA VAL A 318 -1.14 6.72 -13.98
C VAL A 318 -1.65 5.78 -15.08
N ILE A 319 -0.98 4.65 -15.29
CA ILE A 319 -1.53 3.52 -16.03
C ILE A 319 -1.73 2.38 -15.03
N ALA A 320 -3.00 2.06 -14.72
CA ALA A 320 -3.30 1.13 -13.64
C ALA A 320 -4.44 0.16 -14.01
N THR A 321 -4.68 -0.80 -13.12
CA THR A 321 -5.75 -1.78 -13.32
C THR A 321 -7.15 -1.18 -13.12
N VAL A 322 -8.13 -1.66 -13.90
CA VAL A 322 -9.57 -1.40 -13.66
C VAL A 322 -10.06 -2.11 -12.38
N GLU A 323 -9.39 -3.18 -11.95
CA GLU A 323 -9.72 -3.95 -10.75
C GLU A 323 -9.20 -3.25 -9.46
N SER A 324 -9.64 -1.98 -9.29
CA SER A 324 -9.22 -1.10 -8.19
C SER A 324 -10.19 0.09 -8.05
N PRO A 325 -10.10 0.90 -6.99
CA PRO A 325 -10.84 2.16 -6.89
C PRO A 325 -10.27 3.28 -7.78
N LEU A 326 -9.08 3.10 -8.38
CA LEU A 326 -8.33 4.13 -9.11
C LEU A 326 -9.09 4.73 -10.31
N PRO A 327 -9.88 3.97 -11.11
CA PRO A 327 -10.68 4.57 -12.18
C PRO A 327 -11.63 5.67 -11.70
N GLN A 328 -12.17 5.53 -10.49
CA GLN A 328 -13.05 6.52 -9.89
C GLN A 328 -12.26 7.62 -9.16
N LEU A 329 -11.22 7.24 -8.41
CA LEU A 329 -10.42 8.20 -7.64
C LEU A 329 -9.63 9.15 -8.53
N LEU A 330 -9.07 8.65 -9.64
CA LEU A 330 -8.22 9.39 -10.59
C LEU A 330 -8.89 9.56 -11.95
N GLU A 331 -10.20 9.73 -12.00
CA GLU A 331 -10.95 9.92 -13.24
C GLU A 331 -10.34 11.05 -14.10
N GLY A 332 -9.95 10.70 -15.33
CA GLY A 332 -9.27 11.61 -16.25
C GLY A 332 -7.78 11.87 -15.96
N GLY A 333 -7.25 11.37 -14.84
CA GLY A 333 -5.84 11.47 -14.44
C GLY A 333 -5.01 10.24 -14.79
N GLY A 334 -5.57 9.26 -15.51
CA GLY A 334 -4.87 8.04 -15.90
C GLY A 334 -5.59 7.23 -16.95
N VAL A 335 -4.93 6.16 -17.40
CA VAL A 335 -5.47 5.11 -18.27
C VAL A 335 -5.62 3.84 -17.44
N PHE A 336 -6.80 3.21 -17.52
CA PHE A 336 -7.09 2.02 -16.72
C PHE A 336 -7.30 0.81 -17.65
N VAL A 337 -6.50 -0.24 -17.41
CA VAL A 337 -6.44 -1.43 -18.26
C VAL A 337 -6.95 -2.68 -17.55
N VAL A 338 -7.48 -3.61 -18.31
CA VAL A 338 -7.89 -4.92 -17.76
C VAL A 338 -6.64 -5.71 -17.37
N PRO A 339 -6.61 -6.38 -16.20
CA PRO A 339 -5.48 -7.22 -15.82
C PRO A 339 -5.15 -8.27 -16.89
N GLY A 340 -3.88 -8.34 -17.29
CA GLY A 340 -3.41 -9.28 -18.31
C GLY A 340 -3.54 -8.79 -19.76
N ASP A 341 -4.16 -7.64 -20.01
CA ASP A 341 -4.19 -7.03 -21.36
C ASP A 341 -2.90 -6.24 -21.59
N GLU A 342 -1.85 -6.96 -21.99
CA GLU A 342 -0.53 -6.39 -22.27
C GLU A 342 -0.55 -5.46 -23.50
N ALA A 343 -1.43 -5.70 -24.46
CA ALA A 343 -1.56 -4.84 -25.65
C ALA A 343 -2.14 -3.48 -25.26
N ALA A 344 -3.20 -3.43 -24.46
CA ALA A 344 -3.76 -2.19 -23.94
C ALA A 344 -2.75 -1.44 -23.05
N LEU A 345 -1.95 -2.16 -22.24
CA LEU A 345 -0.89 -1.56 -21.43
C LEU A 345 0.18 -0.90 -22.32
N ALA A 346 0.66 -1.61 -23.34
CA ALA A 346 1.66 -1.08 -24.26
C ALA A 346 1.13 0.12 -25.06
N ASP A 347 -0.13 0.08 -25.52
CA ASP A 347 -0.76 1.21 -26.23
C ASP A 347 -0.86 2.44 -25.31
N ALA A 348 -1.32 2.27 -24.07
CA ALA A 348 -1.40 3.35 -23.09
C ALA A 348 -0.01 3.96 -22.81
N MET A 349 1.01 3.13 -22.62
CA MET A 349 2.40 3.58 -22.44
C MET A 349 2.89 4.36 -23.67
N LYS A 350 2.69 3.83 -24.88
CA LYS A 350 3.08 4.49 -26.13
C LYS A 350 2.41 5.85 -26.29
N ARG A 351 1.10 5.93 -26.06
CA ARG A 351 0.34 7.19 -26.15
C ARG A 351 0.89 8.25 -25.20
N LEU A 352 1.14 7.90 -23.93
CA LEU A 352 1.69 8.84 -22.96
C LEU A 352 3.17 9.19 -23.24
N ALA A 353 3.94 8.31 -23.89
CA ALA A 353 5.30 8.61 -24.30
C ALA A 353 5.35 9.59 -25.50
N THR A 354 4.38 9.54 -26.41
CA THR A 354 4.42 10.30 -27.68
C THR A 354 3.56 11.55 -27.69
N ASP A 355 2.47 11.59 -26.89
CA ASP A 355 1.55 12.73 -26.81
C ASP A 355 1.76 13.51 -25.50
N GLU A 356 2.57 14.56 -25.60
CA GLU A 356 2.89 15.44 -24.47
C GLU A 356 1.65 16.20 -23.96
N SER A 357 0.79 16.66 -24.87
CA SER A 357 -0.41 17.40 -24.49
C SER A 357 -1.39 16.53 -23.70
N LEU A 358 -1.59 15.28 -24.14
CA LEU A 358 -2.38 14.31 -23.42
C LEU A 358 -1.80 14.01 -22.05
N ARG A 359 -0.47 13.78 -21.98
CA ARG A 359 0.25 13.50 -20.73
C ARG A 359 0.09 14.65 -19.74
N ASP A 360 0.28 15.89 -20.15
CA ASP A 360 0.16 17.08 -19.30
C ASP A 360 -1.27 17.32 -18.83
N ALA A 361 -2.26 17.11 -19.69
CA ALA A 361 -3.66 17.19 -19.30
C ALA A 361 -4.03 16.14 -18.25
N MET A 362 -3.58 14.89 -18.44
CA MET A 362 -3.80 13.83 -17.45
C MET A 362 -3.05 14.09 -16.15
N ALA A 363 -1.81 14.55 -16.21
CA ALA A 363 -0.98 14.88 -15.04
C ALA A 363 -1.64 15.96 -14.17
N SER A 364 -2.20 17.00 -14.78
CA SER A 364 -2.90 18.06 -14.06
C SER A 364 -4.17 17.52 -13.39
N ARG A 365 -4.97 16.72 -14.11
CA ARG A 365 -6.16 16.10 -13.52
C ARG A 365 -5.83 15.12 -12.41
N ALA A 366 -4.76 14.32 -12.54
CA ALA A 366 -4.30 13.42 -11.50
C ALA A 366 -4.01 14.18 -10.20
N LEU A 367 -3.27 15.29 -10.28
CA LEU A 367 -2.96 16.15 -9.13
C LEU A 367 -4.25 16.73 -8.52
N ASP A 368 -5.15 17.30 -9.34
CA ASP A 368 -6.40 17.89 -8.86
C ASP A 368 -7.25 16.88 -8.08
N ARG A 369 -7.31 15.62 -8.57
CA ARG A 369 -8.09 14.56 -7.92
C ARG A 369 -7.55 14.16 -6.56
N THR A 370 -6.23 14.26 -6.33
CA THR A 370 -5.63 13.92 -5.04
C THR A 370 -5.90 14.96 -3.95
N ALA A 371 -6.23 16.20 -4.30
CA ALA A 371 -6.48 17.28 -3.33
C ALA A 371 -7.61 16.97 -2.32
N SER A 372 -8.57 16.13 -2.69
CA SER A 372 -9.67 15.71 -1.80
C SER A 372 -9.33 14.50 -0.92
N LEU A 373 -8.20 13.84 -1.17
CA LEU A 373 -7.73 12.69 -0.40
C LEU A 373 -6.77 13.18 0.69
N THR A 374 -7.21 13.12 1.94
CA THR A 374 -6.39 13.55 3.08
C THR A 374 -6.45 12.50 4.19
N TRP A 375 -5.37 12.37 4.94
CA TRP A 375 -5.31 11.48 6.10
C TRP A 375 -6.30 11.89 7.19
N GLU A 376 -6.59 13.20 7.32
CA GLU A 376 -7.60 13.71 8.26
C GLU A 376 -9.01 13.22 7.91
N ARG A 377 -9.34 13.10 6.62
CA ARG A 377 -10.63 12.55 6.18
C ARG A 377 -10.76 11.08 6.55
N GLY A 378 -9.73 10.29 6.29
CA GLY A 378 -9.66 8.89 6.69
C GLY A 378 -9.74 8.72 8.21
N ALA A 379 -9.00 9.54 8.96
CA ALA A 379 -8.97 9.53 10.41
C ALA A 379 -10.33 9.87 11.04
N ARG A 380 -11.07 10.85 10.50
CA ARG A 380 -12.46 11.14 10.94
C ARG A 380 -13.37 9.93 10.78
N ALA A 381 -13.27 9.22 9.66
CA ALA A 381 -14.04 8.00 9.43
C ALA A 381 -13.64 6.86 10.39
N ALA A 382 -12.34 6.69 10.64
CA ALA A 382 -11.83 5.70 11.60
C ALA A 382 -12.29 6.02 13.04
N LEU A 383 -12.23 7.29 13.47
CA LEU A 383 -12.75 7.73 14.77
C LEU A 383 -14.26 7.50 14.90
N ALA A 384 -15.03 7.76 13.84
CA ALA A 384 -16.47 7.50 13.84
C ALA A 384 -16.76 5.99 13.99
N SER A 385 -15.99 5.13 13.30
CA SER A 385 -16.08 3.68 13.43
C SER A 385 -15.75 3.20 14.85
N LEU A 386 -14.69 3.75 15.46
CA LEU A 386 -14.30 3.43 16.85
C LEU A 386 -15.36 3.84 17.86
N ARG A 387 -15.93 5.04 17.73
CA ARG A 387 -17.04 5.51 18.58
C ARG A 387 -18.28 4.64 18.44
N ALA A 388 -18.63 4.27 17.21
CA ALA A 388 -19.76 3.36 16.94
C ALA A 388 -19.50 1.93 17.46
N ALA A 389 -18.26 1.48 17.54
CA ALA A 389 -17.92 0.20 18.13
C ALA A 389 -17.95 0.24 19.66
N ALA A 390 -17.54 1.35 20.28
CA ALA A 390 -17.50 1.53 21.74
C ALA A 390 -18.91 1.67 22.37
N ALA A 391 -19.87 2.22 21.63
CA ALA A 391 -21.28 2.34 22.04
C ALA A 391 -21.96 0.95 22.11
#